data_599da24ee9235565117918f5f970d476
#
_entry.id   599da24ee9235565117918f5f970d476
#
_cell.length_a   1.000
_cell.length_b   1.000
_cell.length_c   1.000
_cell.angle_alpha   90.00
_cell.angle_beta   90.00
_cell.angle_gamma   90.00
#
_symmetry.space_group_name_H-M   'P 1'
#
loop_
_entity.id
_entity.type
_entity.pdbx_description
1 polymer ?
#
loop_
_entity_poly.entity_id
_entity_poly.type
_entity_poly.pdbx_seq_one_letter_code
_entity_poly.pdbx_strand_id
1 'polypeptide(L)'
;GGGTIKYNPEIHHRRSIRLQGYDYSLPGAYFVTICTQNRVCLFGEIADGKIVLNNAGKIAQQCWLEIPNHFPNVSLDQYVIMPNHVHGIIIINGNDDKTNMNNVGVQNFEPLQIKQNQFRKIIPRSIGTIIRGYKIGVTKWFHQNTNINNVWQRNYYEHILRNEESLNQIRQYIINNPINWQSDENYSD
;
A
#
# COMPACT_ATOMS: atom_id res chain seq x y z
N GLY A 1 -14.64 18.30 -19.72
CA GLY A 1 -15.21 18.30 -18.38
C GLY A 1 -14.53 17.25 -17.54
N GLY A 2 -13.48 17.64 -16.78
CA GLY A 2 -12.78 16.77 -15.84
C GLY A 2 -13.64 16.61 -14.59
N GLY A 3 -14.23 15.43 -14.40
CA GLY A 3 -14.91 15.08 -13.16
C GLY A 3 -13.88 14.83 -12.07
N THR A 4 -13.72 15.77 -11.14
CA THR A 4 -13.08 15.55 -9.85
C THR A 4 -13.86 14.46 -9.13
N ILE A 5 -13.21 13.33 -8.84
CA ILE A 5 -13.79 12.28 -7.98
C ILE A 5 -13.92 12.91 -6.59
N LYS A 6 -15.15 13.36 -6.25
CA LYS A 6 -15.47 13.87 -4.92
C LYS A 6 -15.44 12.71 -3.92
N TYR A 7 -14.68 12.89 -2.85
CA TYR A 7 -14.71 12.06 -1.65
C TYR A 7 -16.17 11.83 -1.20
N ASN A 8 -16.57 10.57 -1.05
CA ASN A 8 -17.86 10.20 -0.48
C ASN A 8 -17.63 9.60 0.92
N PRO A 9 -18.00 10.34 2.01
CA PRO A 9 -17.80 9.89 3.39
C PRO A 9 -18.52 8.59 3.74
N GLU A 10 -19.58 8.23 3.01
CA GLU A 10 -20.33 6.99 3.25
C GLU A 10 -19.66 5.74 2.69
N ILE A 11 -18.70 5.91 1.74
CA ILE A 11 -17.95 4.81 1.14
C ILE A 11 -16.61 4.60 1.86
N HIS A 12 -16.08 5.61 2.55
CA HIS A 12 -14.76 5.62 3.18
C HIS A 12 -14.78 5.46 4.70
N HIS A 13 -15.78 4.75 5.24
CA HIS A 13 -15.72 4.36 6.65
C HIS A 13 -14.50 3.49 6.92
N ARG A 14 -13.71 3.87 7.93
CA ARG A 14 -12.47 3.30 8.50
C ARG A 14 -12.51 1.80 8.89
N ARG A 15 -13.32 1.01 8.24
CA ARG A 15 -13.24 -0.45 8.34
C ARG A 15 -12.48 -0.91 7.13
N SER A 16 -11.38 -1.65 7.35
CA SER A 16 -10.77 -2.46 6.29
C SER A 16 -11.90 -3.04 5.45
N ILE A 17 -12.09 -2.56 4.22
CA ILE A 17 -13.06 -3.11 3.28
C ILE A 17 -12.42 -4.38 2.73
N ARG A 18 -12.10 -5.31 3.63
CA ARG A 18 -11.79 -6.67 3.24
C ARG A 18 -13.07 -7.27 2.75
N LEU A 19 -13.09 -7.62 1.49
CA LEU A 19 -14.15 -8.44 0.94
C LEU A 19 -14.25 -9.69 1.80
N GLN A 20 -15.39 -9.87 2.44
CA GLN A 20 -15.63 -11.03 3.30
C GLN A 20 -15.46 -12.30 2.47
N GLY A 21 -14.52 -13.17 2.85
CA GLY A 21 -14.24 -14.42 2.13
C GLY A 21 -13.22 -14.33 0.97
N TYR A 22 -12.63 -13.16 0.68
CA TYR A 22 -11.57 -13.06 -0.31
C TYR A 22 -10.21 -13.48 0.29
N ASP A 23 -9.49 -14.32 -0.44
CA ASP A 23 -8.13 -14.75 -0.07
C ASP A 23 -7.09 -13.75 -0.60
N TYR A 24 -6.60 -12.88 0.27
CA TYR A 24 -5.59 -11.87 -0.03
C TYR A 24 -4.16 -12.43 -0.17
N SER A 25 -4.00 -13.75 -0.27
CA SER A 25 -2.77 -14.41 -0.70
C SER A 25 -2.77 -14.76 -2.19
N LEU A 26 -3.90 -14.54 -2.88
CA LEU A 26 -4.03 -14.81 -4.31
C LEU A 26 -3.14 -13.88 -5.13
N PRO A 27 -2.62 -14.37 -6.26
CA PRO A 27 -1.94 -13.53 -7.24
C PRO A 27 -2.80 -12.36 -7.68
N GLY A 28 -2.19 -11.18 -7.83
CA GLY A 28 -2.89 -9.97 -8.24
C GLY A 28 -2.16 -8.70 -7.85
N ALA A 29 -2.67 -7.58 -8.32
CA ALA A 29 -2.18 -6.25 -7.99
C ALA A 29 -3.05 -5.65 -6.87
N TYR A 30 -2.42 -5.16 -5.82
CA TYR A 30 -3.06 -4.61 -4.63
C TYR A 30 -2.59 -3.18 -4.39
N PHE A 31 -3.51 -2.24 -4.43
CA PHE A 31 -3.25 -0.89 -3.95
C PHE A 31 -3.39 -0.84 -2.43
N VAL A 32 -2.43 -0.24 -1.75
CA VAL A 32 -2.42 -0.11 -0.29
C VAL A 32 -2.18 1.34 0.15
N THR A 33 -2.80 1.72 1.28
CA THR A 33 -2.51 2.96 2.00
C THR A 33 -2.21 2.65 3.45
N ILE A 34 -1.06 3.10 3.92
CA ILE A 34 -0.57 2.84 5.27
C ILE A 34 -0.33 4.19 5.96
N CYS A 35 -1.14 4.54 6.96
CA CYS A 35 -1.06 5.83 7.64
C CYS A 35 -0.26 5.75 8.93
N THR A 36 0.45 6.84 9.25
CA THR A 36 1.07 7.03 10.56
C THR A 36 0.02 7.19 11.65
N GLN A 37 0.41 6.90 12.90
CA GLN A 37 -0.45 7.10 14.06
C GLN A 37 -0.85 8.57 14.16
N ASN A 38 -2.14 8.83 14.34
CA ASN A 38 -2.73 10.17 14.41
C ASN A 38 -2.42 11.08 13.20
N ARG A 39 -2.00 10.50 12.08
CA ARG A 39 -1.60 11.22 10.86
C ARG A 39 -0.48 12.24 11.07
N VAL A 40 0.41 11.99 12.02
CA VAL A 40 1.57 12.84 12.25
C VAL A 40 2.52 12.76 11.06
N CYS A 41 3.02 13.91 10.57
CA CYS A 41 3.97 13.99 9.48
C CYS A 41 5.37 13.53 9.95
N LEU A 42 5.67 12.24 9.81
CA LEU A 42 6.92 11.61 10.27
C LEU A 42 7.97 11.46 9.17
N PHE A 43 7.60 11.50 7.89
CA PHE A 43 8.47 11.08 6.79
C PHE A 43 9.06 12.22 5.97
N GLY A 44 8.62 13.44 6.18
CA GLY A 44 9.08 14.60 5.42
C GLY A 44 8.00 15.66 5.25
N GLU A 45 8.18 16.49 4.25
CA GLU A 45 7.29 17.61 3.93
C GLU A 45 7.06 17.71 2.42
N ILE A 46 6.04 18.44 2.01
CA ILE A 46 5.82 18.79 0.61
C ILE A 46 6.34 20.20 0.35
N ALA A 47 7.31 20.30 -0.56
CA ALA A 47 7.85 21.56 -1.06
C ALA A 47 7.67 21.61 -2.59
N ASP A 48 7.06 22.69 -3.08
CA ASP A 48 6.80 22.91 -4.51
C ASP A 48 6.12 21.70 -5.20
N GLY A 49 5.11 21.10 -4.53
CA GLY A 49 4.37 19.94 -5.04
C GLY A 49 5.17 18.64 -5.11
N LYS A 50 6.34 18.57 -4.43
CA LYS A 50 7.19 17.39 -4.36
C LYS A 50 7.44 16.99 -2.93
N ILE A 51 7.56 15.70 -2.70
CA ILE A 51 7.95 15.18 -1.38
C ILE A 51 9.46 15.38 -1.14
N VAL A 52 9.79 15.98 -0.01
CA VAL A 52 11.17 16.08 0.52
C VAL A 52 11.25 15.15 1.73
N LEU A 53 11.83 13.98 1.54
CA LEU A 53 11.96 12.98 2.60
C LEU A 53 13.04 13.38 3.61
N ASN A 54 12.70 13.27 4.89
CA ASN A 54 13.68 13.29 5.99
C ASN A 54 14.34 11.90 6.16
N ASN A 55 15.16 11.70 7.19
CA ASN A 55 15.82 10.42 7.43
C ASN A 55 14.82 9.27 7.65
N ALA A 56 13.75 9.49 8.39
CA ALA A 56 12.71 8.48 8.60
C ALA A 56 11.98 8.13 7.29
N GLY A 57 11.70 9.13 6.45
CA GLY A 57 11.11 8.92 5.13
C GLY A 57 12.01 8.11 4.20
N LYS A 58 13.32 8.36 4.22
CA LYS A 58 14.30 7.57 3.45
C LYS A 58 14.34 6.11 3.91
N ILE A 59 14.25 5.87 5.21
CA ILE A 59 14.14 4.51 5.77
C ILE A 59 12.82 3.85 5.35
N ALA A 60 11.70 4.58 5.43
CA ALA A 60 10.42 4.07 4.97
C ALA A 60 10.46 3.68 3.48
N GLN A 61 11.12 4.49 2.65
CA GLN A 61 11.35 4.19 1.24
C GLN A 61 12.23 2.95 1.05
N GLN A 62 13.34 2.87 1.77
CA GLN A 62 14.24 1.71 1.70
C GLN A 62 13.53 0.42 2.09
N CYS A 63 12.81 0.41 3.23
CA CYS A 63 12.04 -0.75 3.67
C CYS A 63 10.96 -1.15 2.65
N TRP A 64 10.37 -0.18 1.93
CA TRP A 64 9.42 -0.46 0.85
C TRP A 64 10.10 -1.19 -0.30
N LEU A 65 11.23 -0.66 -0.77
CA LEU A 65 11.99 -1.24 -1.89
C LEU A 65 12.59 -2.62 -1.56
N GLU A 66 12.79 -2.93 -0.28
CA GLU A 66 13.29 -4.23 0.18
C GLU A 66 12.21 -5.32 0.29
N ILE A 67 10.91 -4.98 0.13
CA ILE A 67 9.83 -5.97 0.20
C ILE A 67 10.07 -7.19 -0.70
N PRO A 68 10.47 -7.06 -1.98
CA PRO A 68 10.73 -8.24 -2.83
C PRO A 68 11.88 -9.12 -2.34
N ASN A 69 12.85 -8.58 -1.61
CA ASN A 69 13.95 -9.36 -1.04
C ASN A 69 13.46 -10.29 0.08
N HIS A 70 12.43 -9.89 0.82
CA HIS A 70 11.81 -10.69 1.87
C HIS A 70 10.68 -11.59 1.37
N PHE A 71 10.08 -11.23 0.25
CA PHE A 71 8.95 -11.92 -0.37
C PHE A 71 9.23 -12.14 -1.87
N PRO A 72 9.94 -13.23 -2.25
CA PRO A 72 10.40 -13.44 -3.64
C PRO A 72 9.28 -13.54 -4.67
N ASN A 73 8.05 -13.82 -4.26
CA ASN A 73 6.85 -13.85 -5.12
C ASN A 73 6.18 -12.49 -5.26
N VAL A 74 6.80 -11.42 -4.76
CA VAL A 74 6.25 -10.07 -4.79
C VAL A 74 7.10 -9.19 -5.69
N SER A 75 6.44 -8.38 -6.50
CA SER A 75 7.03 -7.23 -7.19
C SER A 75 6.30 -5.94 -6.79
N LEU A 76 6.97 -4.83 -6.99
CA LEU A 76 6.44 -3.50 -6.68
C LEU A 76 6.14 -2.77 -7.98
N ASP A 77 5.08 -1.99 -7.97
CA ASP A 77 4.74 -1.04 -9.01
C ASP A 77 4.87 0.39 -8.46
N GLN A 78 4.06 1.32 -8.90
CA GLN A 78 4.12 2.71 -8.45
C GLN A 78 3.89 2.84 -6.95
N TYR A 79 4.66 3.72 -6.30
CA TYR A 79 4.51 4.05 -4.87
C TYR A 79 4.93 5.49 -4.60
N VAL A 80 4.51 6.01 -3.45
CA VAL A 80 4.97 7.29 -2.91
C VAL A 80 4.99 7.24 -1.38
N ILE A 81 6.06 7.77 -0.78
CA ILE A 81 6.13 8.03 0.64
C ILE A 81 5.68 9.48 0.84
N MET A 82 4.53 9.69 1.47
CA MET A 82 3.97 10.99 1.80
C MET A 82 4.35 11.39 3.23
N PRO A 83 4.17 12.64 3.66
CA PRO A 83 4.58 13.06 5.00
C PRO A 83 4.05 12.18 6.13
N ASN A 84 2.82 11.69 6.04
CA ASN A 84 2.14 10.92 7.09
C ASN A 84 1.50 9.61 6.62
N HIS A 85 1.78 9.18 5.40
CA HIS A 85 1.27 7.90 4.88
C HIS A 85 2.12 7.39 3.71
N VAL A 86 1.86 6.16 3.31
CA VAL A 86 2.45 5.53 2.14
C VAL A 86 1.34 5.03 1.24
N HIS A 87 1.39 5.37 -0.02
CA HIS A 87 0.63 4.71 -1.08
C HIS A 87 1.54 3.82 -1.91
N GLY A 88 1.06 2.65 -2.29
CA GLY A 88 1.81 1.82 -3.21
C GLY A 88 1.01 0.67 -3.79
N ILE A 89 1.50 0.14 -4.89
CA ILE A 89 0.96 -1.04 -5.56
C ILE A 89 1.93 -2.20 -5.34
N ILE A 90 1.41 -3.27 -4.75
CA ILE A 90 2.12 -4.52 -4.50
C ILE A 90 1.51 -5.58 -5.41
N ILE A 91 2.36 -6.27 -6.18
CA ILE A 91 1.93 -7.35 -7.07
C ILE A 91 2.38 -8.67 -6.45
N ILE A 92 1.43 -9.55 -6.16
CA ILE A 92 1.70 -10.93 -5.74
C ILE A 92 1.67 -11.79 -7.00
N ASN A 93 2.79 -12.41 -7.33
CA ASN A 93 2.92 -13.31 -8.48
C ASN A 93 2.48 -14.73 -8.11
N GLY A 94 1.90 -15.46 -9.05
CA GLY A 94 1.57 -16.88 -8.90
C GLY A 94 2.82 -17.76 -8.73
N ASN A 95 2.63 -18.97 -8.24
CA ASN A 95 3.73 -19.93 -8.00
C ASN A 95 4.27 -20.59 -9.28
N ASP A 96 3.83 -20.20 -10.46
CA ASP A 96 4.24 -20.82 -11.72
C ASP A 96 5.41 -20.07 -12.38
N ASP A 97 6.51 -20.81 -12.41
CA ASP A 97 7.66 -20.71 -13.32
C ASP A 97 8.54 -19.45 -13.34
N LYS A 98 9.80 -19.74 -12.98
CA LYS A 98 11.01 -18.93 -13.22
C LYS A 98 11.32 -18.70 -14.72
N THR A 99 10.33 -18.47 -15.57
CA THR A 99 10.58 -18.15 -17.00
C THR A 99 9.57 -17.15 -17.51
N ASN A 100 10.07 -15.98 -17.89
CA ASN A 100 9.48 -14.84 -18.59
C ASN A 100 9.08 -13.62 -17.76
N MET A 101 10.11 -12.79 -17.49
CA MET A 101 9.95 -11.43 -16.92
C MET A 101 9.41 -10.38 -17.92
N ASN A 102 8.78 -10.73 -19.02
CA ASN A 102 8.47 -9.72 -20.06
C ASN A 102 7.00 -9.56 -20.46
N ASN A 103 6.04 -10.11 -19.72
CA ASN A 103 4.63 -9.80 -19.99
C ASN A 103 3.77 -10.08 -18.75
N VAL A 104 3.71 -9.15 -17.82
CA VAL A 104 2.62 -9.14 -16.84
C VAL A 104 1.46 -8.33 -17.42
N GLY A 105 0.81 -8.93 -18.40
CA GLY A 105 -0.54 -8.50 -18.77
C GLY A 105 -1.48 -8.92 -17.63
N VAL A 106 -2.33 -8.02 -17.19
CA VAL A 106 -3.41 -8.34 -16.25
C VAL A 106 -4.33 -9.34 -16.94
N GLN A 107 -4.15 -10.63 -16.65
CA GLN A 107 -5.06 -11.66 -17.14
C GLN A 107 -6.39 -11.54 -16.42
N ASN A 108 -7.49 -11.72 -17.15
CA ASN A 108 -8.85 -11.72 -16.60
C ASN A 108 -8.97 -12.77 -15.50
N PHE A 109 -9.09 -12.32 -14.25
CA PHE A 109 -9.30 -13.21 -13.11
C PHE A 109 -10.78 -13.55 -13.00
N GLU A 110 -11.14 -14.80 -13.30
CA GLU A 110 -12.45 -15.32 -12.95
C GLU A 110 -12.60 -15.45 -11.43
N PRO A 111 -13.77 -15.13 -10.84
CA PRO A 111 -13.98 -15.23 -9.41
C PRO A 111 -14.02 -16.69 -8.97
N LEU A 112 -12.99 -17.13 -8.25
CA LEU A 112 -12.96 -18.45 -7.60
C LEU A 112 -13.92 -18.51 -6.41
N GLN A 113 -14.65 -19.63 -6.31
CA GLN A 113 -15.67 -19.86 -5.30
C GLN A 113 -15.14 -19.89 -3.86
N ILE A 114 -15.90 -19.25 -2.98
CA ILE A 114 -15.64 -19.03 -1.55
C ILE A 114 -15.72 -20.36 -0.78
N LYS A 115 -14.65 -20.72 -0.06
CA LYS A 115 -14.73 -21.67 1.07
C LYS A 115 -14.79 -20.91 2.39
N GLN A 116 -15.89 -21.12 3.12
CA GLN A 116 -16.14 -20.51 4.43
C GLN A 116 -15.23 -21.08 5.52
N ASN A 117 -14.84 -20.20 6.44
CA ASN A 117 -14.32 -20.42 7.79
C ASN A 117 -12.93 -21.03 7.95
N GLN A 118 -11.95 -20.15 8.25
CA GLN A 118 -10.99 -20.48 9.31
C GLN A 118 -10.46 -19.20 9.98
N PHE A 119 -10.58 -19.16 11.30
CA PHE A 119 -10.07 -18.16 12.22
C PHE A 119 -8.58 -17.84 11.99
N ARG A 120 -8.28 -16.54 11.83
CA ARG A 120 -6.99 -15.84 12.07
C ARG A 120 -5.69 -16.66 12.01
N LYS A 121 -5.51 -17.58 11.09
CA LYS A 121 -4.18 -18.02 10.71
C LYS A 121 -3.49 -16.91 9.95
N ILE A 122 -2.28 -16.54 10.37
CA ILE A 122 -1.38 -15.70 9.56
C ILE A 122 -1.15 -16.49 8.27
N ILE A 123 -1.75 -16.03 7.17
CA ILE A 123 -1.54 -16.67 5.87
C ILE A 123 -0.17 -16.17 5.38
N PRO A 124 0.83 -17.05 5.25
CA PRO A 124 2.13 -16.69 4.73
C PRO A 124 1.97 -16.06 3.33
N ARG A 125 2.74 -15.00 3.05
CA ARG A 125 2.74 -14.29 1.75
C ARG A 125 1.47 -13.52 1.40
N SER A 126 0.55 -13.30 2.33
CA SER A 126 -0.61 -12.42 2.12
C SER A 126 -0.18 -10.94 2.18
N ILE A 127 -0.99 -10.05 1.59
CA ILE A 127 -0.80 -8.59 1.72
C ILE A 127 -0.65 -8.20 3.19
N GLY A 128 -1.45 -8.77 4.09
CA GLY A 128 -1.35 -8.50 5.53
C GLY A 128 0.02 -8.84 6.13
N THR A 129 0.63 -9.95 5.70
CA THR A 129 1.97 -10.35 6.15
C THR A 129 3.05 -9.43 5.60
N ILE A 130 2.94 -9.04 4.32
CA ILE A 130 3.86 -8.11 3.66
C ILE A 130 3.83 -6.75 4.35
N ILE A 131 2.65 -6.17 4.56
CA ILE A 131 2.48 -4.87 5.23
C ILE A 131 2.96 -4.92 6.68
N ARG A 132 2.71 -6.03 7.40
CA ARG A 132 3.25 -6.23 8.75
C ARG A 132 4.77 -6.20 8.75
N GLY A 133 5.42 -6.91 7.83
CA GLY A 133 6.88 -6.91 7.69
C GLY A 133 7.43 -5.51 7.44
N TYR A 134 6.84 -4.79 6.50
CA TYR A 134 7.18 -3.40 6.21
C TYR A 134 7.07 -2.50 7.44
N LYS A 135 5.93 -2.54 8.13
CA LYS A 135 5.70 -1.75 9.36
C LYS A 135 6.73 -2.05 10.44
N ILE A 136 7.09 -3.32 10.63
CA ILE A 136 8.10 -3.74 11.61
C ILE A 136 9.46 -3.16 11.26
N GLY A 137 9.89 -3.22 9.99
CA GLY A 137 11.17 -2.69 9.54
C GLY A 137 11.31 -1.19 9.85
N VAL A 138 10.33 -0.40 9.47
CA VAL A 138 10.31 1.06 9.75
C VAL A 138 10.25 1.33 11.25
N THR A 139 9.37 0.64 12.01
CA THR A 139 9.22 0.84 13.46
C THR A 139 10.52 0.53 14.20
N LYS A 140 11.27 -0.50 13.79
CA LYS A 140 12.57 -0.84 14.37
C LYS A 140 13.53 0.34 14.32
N TRP A 141 13.60 1.02 13.18
CA TRP A 141 14.45 2.22 13.05
C TRP A 141 13.98 3.34 13.99
N PHE A 142 12.66 3.61 14.08
CA PHE A 142 12.12 4.62 15.00
C PHE A 142 12.46 4.34 16.45
N HIS A 143 12.35 3.09 16.91
CA HIS A 143 12.71 2.70 18.27
C HIS A 143 14.21 2.87 18.58
N GLN A 144 15.07 2.75 17.56
CA GLN A 144 16.51 2.89 17.71
C GLN A 144 16.99 4.34 17.65
N ASN A 145 16.24 5.22 16.99
CA ASN A 145 16.70 6.56 16.65
C ASN A 145 15.81 7.70 17.19
N THR A 146 14.67 7.36 17.78
CA THR A 146 13.69 8.33 18.27
C THR A 146 13.00 7.83 19.54
N ASN A 147 12.20 8.70 20.17
CA ASN A 147 11.30 8.31 21.28
C ASN A 147 9.89 7.96 20.82
N ILE A 148 9.66 7.79 19.50
CA ILE A 148 8.35 7.49 18.94
C ILE A 148 8.15 5.97 18.95
N ASN A 149 7.22 5.50 19.81
CA ASN A 149 6.91 4.07 19.94
C ASN A 149 5.78 3.61 19.02
N ASN A 150 4.80 4.48 18.75
CA ASN A 150 3.64 4.16 17.92
C ASN A 150 3.74 4.90 16.57
N VAL A 151 4.37 4.27 15.58
CA VAL A 151 4.58 4.86 14.25
C VAL A 151 3.32 4.79 13.41
N TRP A 152 2.60 3.67 13.43
CA TRP A 152 1.55 3.33 12.48
C TRP A 152 0.17 3.22 13.10
N GLN A 153 -0.85 3.58 12.35
CA GLN A 153 -2.20 3.14 12.63
C GLN A 153 -2.26 1.62 12.58
N ARG A 154 -3.13 1.02 13.40
CA ARG A 154 -3.27 -0.44 13.51
C ARG A 154 -3.64 -1.08 12.17
N ASN A 155 -4.58 -0.49 11.45
CA ASN A 155 -5.09 -0.98 10.18
C ASN A 155 -4.37 -0.29 9.01
N TYR A 156 -4.67 -0.72 7.80
CA TYR A 156 -4.28 -0.12 6.54
C TYR A 156 -5.44 -0.31 5.54
N TYR A 157 -5.46 0.50 4.48
CA TYR A 157 -6.41 0.33 3.39
C TYR A 157 -5.79 -0.56 2.33
N GLU A 158 -6.61 -1.45 1.73
CA GLU A 158 -6.23 -2.27 0.60
C GLU A 158 -7.36 -2.35 -0.42
N HIS A 159 -7.01 -2.37 -1.70
CA HIS A 159 -7.94 -2.52 -2.81
C HIS A 159 -7.30 -3.34 -3.93
N ILE A 160 -8.06 -4.31 -4.47
CA ILE A 160 -7.60 -5.17 -5.56
C ILE A 160 -7.82 -4.46 -6.88
N LEU A 161 -6.76 -4.36 -7.69
CA LEU A 161 -6.80 -3.82 -9.03
C LEU A 161 -7.06 -4.96 -10.01
N ARG A 162 -8.24 -4.98 -10.63
CA ARG A 162 -8.73 -6.12 -11.43
C ARG A 162 -8.50 -5.99 -12.92
N ASN A 163 -8.15 -4.81 -13.39
CA ASN A 163 -7.92 -4.55 -14.82
C ASN A 163 -6.88 -3.44 -15.01
N GLU A 164 -6.37 -3.34 -16.23
CA GLU A 164 -5.35 -2.37 -16.62
C GLU A 164 -5.81 -0.92 -16.45
N GLU A 165 -7.08 -0.64 -16.68
CA GLU A 165 -7.63 0.71 -16.52
C GLU A 165 -7.55 1.16 -15.06
N SER A 166 -8.02 0.34 -14.11
CA SER A 166 -7.92 0.65 -12.67
C SER A 166 -6.48 0.75 -12.20
N LEU A 167 -5.58 -0.09 -12.72
CA LEU A 167 -4.14 -0.04 -12.42
C LEU A 167 -3.55 1.30 -12.86
N ASN A 168 -3.84 1.75 -14.08
CA ASN A 168 -3.33 3.02 -14.61
C ASN A 168 -3.92 4.23 -13.90
N GLN A 169 -5.19 4.21 -13.53
CA GLN A 169 -5.82 5.26 -12.72
C GLN A 169 -5.13 5.40 -11.35
N ILE A 170 -4.84 4.29 -10.69
CA ILE A 170 -4.15 4.30 -9.39
C ILE A 170 -2.69 4.73 -9.52
N ARG A 171 -1.97 4.31 -10.57
CA ARG A 171 -0.62 4.84 -10.85
C ARG A 171 -0.60 6.35 -10.95
N GLN A 172 -1.53 6.93 -11.70
CA GLN A 172 -1.66 8.40 -11.83
C GLN A 172 -2.04 9.07 -10.51
N TYR A 173 -2.94 8.46 -9.75
CA TYR A 173 -3.28 8.94 -8.41
C TYR A 173 -2.04 9.00 -7.49
N ILE A 174 -1.22 7.95 -7.46
CA ILE A 174 0.01 7.90 -6.66
C ILE A 174 1.02 8.97 -7.12
N ILE A 175 1.24 9.09 -8.44
CA ILE A 175 2.18 10.06 -9.01
C ILE A 175 1.77 11.50 -8.67
N ASN A 176 0.48 11.80 -8.73
CA ASN A 176 -0.06 13.14 -8.51
C ASN A 176 -0.32 13.45 -7.02
N ASN A 177 -0.13 12.48 -6.12
CA ASN A 177 -0.44 12.66 -4.70
C ASN A 177 0.33 13.82 -4.05
N PRO A 178 1.66 14.01 -4.27
CA PRO A 178 2.39 15.14 -3.70
C PRO A 178 1.87 16.51 -4.14
N ILE A 179 1.51 16.68 -5.42
CA ILE A 179 0.99 17.96 -5.92
C ILE A 179 -0.42 18.26 -5.40
N ASN A 180 -1.18 17.21 -5.07
CA ASN A 180 -2.53 17.29 -4.54
C ASN A 180 -2.58 17.20 -3.00
N TRP A 181 -1.44 17.31 -2.32
CA TRP A 181 -1.32 17.07 -0.87
C TRP A 181 -2.36 17.84 -0.03
N GLN A 182 -2.56 19.12 -0.29
CA GLN A 182 -3.50 19.96 0.47
C GLN A 182 -4.97 19.55 0.32
N SER A 183 -5.30 18.83 -0.74
CA SER A 183 -6.64 18.26 -0.99
C SER A 183 -6.73 16.77 -0.71
N ASP A 184 -5.64 16.15 -0.23
CA ASP A 184 -5.62 14.73 0.13
C ASP A 184 -6.43 14.48 1.40
N GLU A 185 -7.17 13.35 1.44
CA GLU A 185 -7.95 12.94 2.62
C GLU A 185 -7.09 12.66 3.86
N ASN A 186 -5.80 12.41 3.67
CA ASN A 186 -4.82 12.16 4.72
C ASN A 186 -4.09 13.44 5.15
N TYR A 187 -4.38 14.59 4.52
CA TYR A 187 -3.77 15.86 4.89
C TYR A 187 -3.98 16.17 6.37
N SER A 188 -2.91 16.60 7.02
CA SER A 188 -2.90 17.18 8.35
C SER A 188 -1.90 18.34 8.37
N ASP A 189 -2.29 19.42 9.00
CA ASP A 189 -1.41 20.57 9.29
C ASP A 189 -0.30 20.18 10.26
#